data_823d45f47abcd92b8b5d27e37dc808cc
#
_entry.id   823d45f47abcd92b8b5d27e37dc808cc
#
_cell.length_a   1.000
_cell.length_b   1.000
_cell.length_c   1.000
_cell.angle_alpha   90.00
_cell.angle_beta   90.00
_cell.angle_gamma   90.00
#
_symmetry.space_group_name_H-M   'P 1'
#
loop_
_entity.id
_entity.type
_entity.pdbx_description
1 polymer ?
#
loop_
_entity_poly.entity_id
_entity_poly.type
_entity_poly.pdbx_seq_one_letter_code
_entity_poly.pdbx_strand_id
1 'polypeptide(L)'
;MLYRIADLIVEMSPKGRTAAQAEVYRTSAWVGAADITIRVGGAEALSLCPELETEDLAEYIATGDCFAVGLLSHEGMMLHASAVEYGGQAVCFSAPPGTGKSTHTEKWARLFGAS
;
A
#
# COMPACT_ATOMS: atom_id res chain seq x y z
N MET A 1 -14.74 -6.27 -4.01
CA MET A 1 -14.82 -5.67 -2.64
C MET A 1 -14.31 -4.25 -2.72
N LEU A 2 -14.77 -3.35 -1.82
CA LEU A 2 -14.37 -1.94 -1.81
C LEU A 2 -13.49 -1.62 -0.61
N TYR A 3 -12.52 -0.78 -0.85
CA TYR A 3 -11.53 -0.32 0.13
C TYR A 3 -11.38 1.20 0.01
N ARG A 4 -11.18 1.89 1.15
CA ARG A 4 -10.85 3.32 1.15
C ARG A 4 -9.37 3.46 1.47
N ILE A 5 -8.57 3.84 0.49
CA ILE A 5 -7.12 3.99 0.61
C ILE A 5 -6.73 5.38 0.11
N ALA A 6 -6.07 6.18 0.93
CA ALA A 6 -5.69 7.57 0.61
C ALA A 6 -6.88 8.42 0.10
N ASP A 7 -8.04 8.28 0.75
CA ASP A 7 -9.33 8.89 0.40
C ASP A 7 -9.94 8.47 -0.95
N LEU A 8 -9.30 7.56 -1.68
CA LEU A 8 -9.83 6.97 -2.91
C LEU A 8 -10.57 5.66 -2.61
N ILE A 9 -11.59 5.39 -3.41
CA ILE A 9 -12.31 4.12 -3.41
C ILE A 9 -11.66 3.17 -4.40
N VAL A 10 -11.14 2.08 -3.87
CA VAL A 10 -10.45 1.03 -4.64
C VAL A 10 -11.31 -0.21 -4.69
N GLU A 11 -11.67 -0.65 -5.90
CA GLU A 11 -12.31 -1.95 -6.12
C GLU A 11 -11.27 -3.00 -6.43
N MET A 12 -11.18 -4.03 -5.60
CA MET A 12 -10.31 -5.19 -5.82
C MET A 12 -10.86 -6.43 -5.15
N SER A 13 -10.34 -7.60 -5.52
CA SER A 13 -10.70 -8.90 -4.93
C SER A 13 -9.43 -9.64 -4.50
N PRO A 14 -8.70 -9.11 -3.52
CA PRO A 14 -7.41 -9.64 -3.11
C PRO A 14 -7.56 -10.98 -2.40
N LYS A 15 -6.46 -11.75 -2.38
CA LYS A 15 -6.34 -13.02 -1.64
C LYS A 15 -5.15 -12.97 -0.69
N GLY A 16 -4.98 -14.01 0.09
CA GLY A 16 -3.82 -14.25 0.93
C GLY A 16 -3.32 -13.02 1.69
N ARG A 17 -2.06 -12.71 1.51
CA ARG A 17 -1.37 -11.56 2.14
C ARG A 17 -2.02 -10.23 1.79
N THR A 18 -2.38 -10.02 0.53
CA THR A 18 -3.01 -8.77 0.08
C THR A 18 -4.34 -8.54 0.79
N ALA A 19 -5.18 -9.58 0.90
CA ALA A 19 -6.46 -9.50 1.60
C ALA A 19 -6.27 -9.18 3.09
N ALA A 20 -5.32 -9.83 3.75
CA ALA A 20 -5.04 -9.62 5.16
C ALA A 20 -4.58 -8.18 5.46
N GLN A 21 -3.71 -7.62 4.61
CA GLN A 21 -3.23 -6.24 4.79
C GLN A 21 -4.27 -5.19 4.40
N ALA A 22 -5.10 -5.47 3.40
CA ALA A 22 -6.13 -4.55 2.94
C ALA A 22 -7.35 -4.47 3.88
N GLU A 23 -7.56 -5.45 4.77
CA GLU A 23 -8.78 -5.54 5.58
C GLU A 23 -9.04 -4.28 6.42
N VAL A 24 -8.00 -3.62 6.93
CA VAL A 24 -8.12 -2.37 7.72
C VAL A 24 -8.69 -1.19 6.91
N TYR A 25 -8.64 -1.27 5.59
CA TYR A 25 -9.15 -0.24 4.67
C TYR A 25 -10.51 -0.60 4.08
N ARG A 26 -11.08 -1.76 4.44
CA ARG A 26 -12.34 -2.23 3.88
C ARG A 26 -13.49 -1.29 4.20
N THR A 27 -14.33 -1.02 3.19
CA THR A 27 -15.51 -0.18 3.34
C THR A 27 -16.73 -0.78 2.65
N SER A 28 -17.90 -0.58 3.25
CA SER A 28 -19.20 -0.88 2.63
C SER A 28 -20.03 0.38 2.41
N ALA A 29 -19.54 1.53 2.87
CA ALA A 29 -20.27 2.80 2.92
C ALA A 29 -20.08 3.64 1.63
N TRP A 30 -19.96 2.99 0.47
CA TRP A 30 -19.81 3.68 -0.80
C TRP A 30 -20.87 3.26 -1.81
N VAL A 31 -21.46 4.26 -2.48
CA VAL A 31 -22.43 4.07 -3.57
C VAL A 31 -21.91 4.87 -4.78
N GLY A 32 -21.49 4.18 -5.82
CA GLY A 32 -20.95 4.79 -7.03
C GLY A 32 -19.85 3.93 -7.66
N ALA A 33 -19.21 4.49 -8.69
CA ALA A 33 -18.03 3.85 -9.29
C ALA A 33 -16.81 3.98 -8.36
N ALA A 34 -15.92 2.99 -8.40
CA ALA A 34 -14.63 3.09 -7.74
C ALA A 34 -13.70 4.05 -8.50
N ASP A 35 -12.83 4.73 -7.76
CA ASP A 35 -11.81 5.61 -8.35
C ASP A 35 -10.72 4.78 -9.05
N ILE A 36 -10.35 3.66 -8.45
CA ILE A 36 -9.36 2.72 -8.99
C ILE A 36 -9.95 1.32 -8.97
N THR A 37 -9.85 0.59 -10.08
CA THR A 37 -10.23 -0.83 -10.16
C THR A 37 -8.98 -1.66 -10.44
N ILE A 38 -8.69 -2.62 -9.55
CA ILE A 38 -7.54 -3.52 -9.66
C ILE A 38 -8.04 -4.95 -9.90
N ARG A 39 -7.57 -5.56 -10.98
CA ARG A 39 -7.86 -6.94 -11.35
C ARG A 39 -6.56 -7.68 -11.59
N VAL A 40 -6.07 -8.35 -10.54
CA VAL A 40 -4.83 -9.11 -10.55
C VAL A 40 -5.14 -10.56 -10.19
N GLY A 41 -4.59 -11.49 -10.95
CA GLY A 41 -4.58 -12.92 -10.65
C GLY A 41 -3.18 -13.36 -10.24
N GLY A 42 -3.03 -14.08 -9.11
CA GLY A 42 -1.73 -14.51 -8.62
C GLY A 42 -0.98 -15.39 -9.62
N ALA A 43 -1.67 -16.34 -10.27
CA ALA A 43 -1.07 -17.21 -11.29
C ALA A 43 -0.58 -16.42 -12.52
N GLU A 44 -1.34 -15.43 -12.98
CA GLU A 44 -0.95 -14.57 -14.10
C GLU A 44 0.25 -13.70 -13.72
N ALA A 45 0.21 -13.06 -12.54
CA ALA A 45 1.30 -12.24 -12.02
C ALA A 45 2.59 -13.07 -11.87
N LEU A 46 2.50 -14.29 -11.33
CA LEU A 46 3.64 -15.18 -11.19
C LEU A 46 4.22 -15.60 -12.54
N SER A 47 3.36 -15.80 -13.57
CA SER A 47 3.84 -16.15 -14.92
C SER A 47 4.65 -15.02 -15.56
N LEU A 48 4.38 -13.76 -15.20
CA LEU A 48 5.11 -12.58 -15.67
C LEU A 48 6.41 -12.33 -14.89
N CYS A 49 6.43 -12.70 -13.61
CA CYS A 49 7.57 -12.51 -12.70
C CYS A 49 7.87 -13.80 -11.93
N PRO A 50 8.44 -14.84 -12.58
CA PRO A 50 8.69 -16.15 -11.95
C PRO A 50 9.63 -16.09 -10.75
N GLU A 51 10.47 -15.08 -10.66
CA GLU A 51 11.40 -14.83 -9.55
C GLU A 51 10.70 -14.56 -8.21
N LEU A 52 9.41 -14.29 -8.22
CA LEU A 52 8.61 -14.07 -7.00
C LEU A 52 8.20 -15.38 -6.32
N GLU A 53 8.43 -16.52 -6.95
CA GLU A 53 8.33 -17.89 -6.42
C GLU A 53 6.92 -18.35 -6.02
N THR A 54 6.02 -17.43 -5.60
CA THR A 54 4.66 -17.79 -5.15
C THR A 54 3.60 -16.86 -5.73
N GLU A 55 2.41 -17.43 -6.00
CA GLU A 55 1.25 -16.65 -6.46
C GLU A 55 0.83 -15.57 -5.45
N ASP A 56 0.96 -15.86 -4.15
CA ASP A 56 0.60 -14.92 -3.07
C ASP A 56 1.51 -13.68 -3.09
N LEU A 57 2.82 -13.87 -3.27
CA LEU A 57 3.75 -12.75 -3.38
C LEU A 57 3.58 -12.00 -4.70
N ALA A 58 3.38 -12.73 -5.79
CA ALA A 58 3.18 -12.14 -7.11
C ALA A 58 1.89 -11.28 -7.15
N GLU A 59 0.78 -11.77 -6.60
CA GLU A 59 -0.46 -10.99 -6.46
C GLU A 59 -0.23 -9.73 -5.62
N TYR A 60 0.47 -9.86 -4.50
CA TYR A 60 0.74 -8.74 -3.60
C TYR A 60 1.52 -7.62 -4.30
N ILE A 61 2.61 -7.97 -4.98
CA ILE A 61 3.44 -7.00 -5.71
C ILE A 61 2.65 -6.37 -6.86
N ALA A 62 2.01 -7.18 -7.71
CA ALA A 62 1.26 -6.69 -8.86
C ALA A 62 0.05 -5.81 -8.44
N THR A 63 -0.61 -6.11 -7.33
CA THR A 63 -1.68 -5.27 -6.78
C THR A 63 -1.12 -3.91 -6.35
N GLY A 64 0.04 -3.87 -5.69
CA GLY A 64 0.73 -2.64 -5.32
C GLY A 64 1.12 -1.79 -6.52
N ASP A 65 1.66 -2.41 -7.56
CA ASP A 65 2.04 -1.74 -8.81
C ASP A 65 0.81 -1.16 -9.53
N CYS A 66 -0.28 -1.93 -9.64
CA CYS A 66 -1.53 -1.45 -10.23
C CYS A 66 -2.11 -0.26 -9.45
N PHE A 67 -2.04 -0.30 -8.11
CA PHE A 67 -2.47 0.81 -7.27
C PHE A 67 -1.59 2.04 -7.50
N ALA A 68 -0.26 1.87 -7.51
CA ALA A 68 0.69 2.97 -7.75
C ALA A 68 0.46 3.67 -9.09
N VAL A 69 0.21 2.88 -10.15
CA VAL A 69 -0.13 3.42 -11.48
C VAL A 69 -1.48 4.13 -11.45
N GLY A 70 -2.48 3.55 -10.76
CA GLY A 70 -3.80 4.18 -10.61
C GLY A 70 -3.74 5.54 -9.92
N LEU A 71 -2.87 5.71 -8.93
CA LEU A 71 -2.67 6.98 -8.22
C LEU A 71 -2.28 8.13 -9.14
N LEU A 72 -1.57 7.87 -10.24
CA LEU A 72 -1.13 8.91 -11.17
C LEU A 72 -2.31 9.66 -11.80
N SER A 73 -3.44 8.98 -12.01
CA SER A 73 -4.68 9.60 -12.52
C SER A 73 -5.39 10.48 -11.48
N HIS A 74 -4.97 10.40 -10.23
CA HIS A 74 -5.50 11.16 -9.08
C HIS A 74 -4.44 12.11 -8.48
N GLU A 75 -3.43 12.49 -9.26
CA GLU A 75 -2.33 13.38 -8.85
C GLU A 75 -1.58 12.86 -7.61
N GLY A 76 -1.65 11.54 -7.36
CA GLY A 76 -1.02 10.87 -6.25
C GLY A 76 0.24 10.11 -6.64
N MET A 77 1.03 9.76 -5.63
CA MET A 77 2.17 8.86 -5.81
C MET A 77 2.37 7.95 -4.59
N MET A 78 2.98 6.80 -4.80
CA MET A 78 3.38 5.91 -3.72
C MET A 78 4.81 6.23 -3.28
N LEU A 79 4.98 6.49 -1.98
CA LEU A 79 6.29 6.74 -1.38
C LEU A 79 6.67 5.56 -0.46
N HIS A 80 7.77 4.89 -0.79
CA HIS A 80 8.35 3.86 0.09
C HIS A 80 9.19 4.55 1.18
N ALA A 81 8.58 4.82 2.31
CA ALA A 81 9.21 5.50 3.44
C ALA A 81 8.69 4.95 4.77
N SER A 82 9.43 5.18 5.84
CA SER A 82 8.88 5.18 7.19
C SER A 82 8.40 6.58 7.53
N ALA A 83 7.29 6.73 8.23
CA ALA A 83 6.71 8.03 8.55
C ALA A 83 6.36 8.14 10.03
N VAL A 84 6.42 9.35 10.54
CA VAL A 84 5.87 9.72 11.85
C VAL A 84 5.02 10.98 11.70
N GLU A 85 4.02 11.11 12.56
CA GLU A 85 3.30 12.37 12.74
C GLU A 85 3.97 13.15 13.87
N TYR A 86 4.37 14.40 13.59
CA TYR A 86 4.97 15.28 14.55
C TYR A 86 4.55 16.73 14.29
N GLY A 87 3.97 17.38 15.28
CA GLY A 87 3.51 18.75 15.18
C GLY A 87 2.44 18.99 14.12
N GLY A 88 1.56 18.00 13.86
CA GLY A 88 0.52 18.06 12.83
C GLY A 88 1.03 17.86 11.40
N GLN A 89 2.26 17.38 11.24
CA GLN A 89 2.89 17.11 9.94
C GLN A 89 3.38 15.67 9.84
N ALA A 90 3.28 15.08 8.65
CA ALA A 90 3.91 13.80 8.36
C ALA A 90 5.39 14.02 8.00
N VAL A 91 6.29 13.44 8.78
CA VAL A 91 7.74 13.44 8.50
C VAL A 91 8.12 12.07 7.96
N CYS A 92 8.56 12.03 6.70
CA CYS A 92 8.89 10.80 5.98
C CYS A 92 10.39 10.58 5.86
N PHE A 93 10.86 9.36 6.15
CA PHE A 93 12.25 8.94 6.03
C PHE A 93 12.36 7.93 4.88
N SER A 94 12.92 8.35 3.76
CA SER A 94 13.16 7.50 2.59
C SER A 94 14.66 7.24 2.43
N ALA A 95 15.01 5.97 2.27
CA ALA A 95 16.40 5.54 2.07
C ALA A 95 16.40 4.09 1.54
N PRO A 96 17.51 3.59 1.01
CA PRO A 96 17.64 2.19 0.60
C PRO A 96 17.26 1.20 1.73
N PRO A 97 16.85 -0.03 1.39
CA PRO A 97 16.62 -1.07 2.39
C PRO A 97 17.81 -1.26 3.33
N GLY A 98 17.55 -1.55 4.60
CA GLY A 98 18.60 -1.82 5.59
C GLY A 98 19.28 -0.60 6.19
N THR A 99 18.96 0.63 5.79
CA THR A 99 19.55 1.86 6.34
C THR A 99 19.04 2.27 7.72
N GLY A 100 18.06 1.53 8.27
CA GLY A 100 17.53 1.80 9.61
C GLY A 100 16.37 2.80 9.64
N LYS A 101 15.60 2.96 8.56
CA LYS A 101 14.41 3.85 8.52
C LYS A 101 13.46 3.61 9.69
N SER A 102 13.05 2.37 9.91
CA SER A 102 12.12 2.00 11.00
C SER A 102 12.72 2.28 12.38
N THR A 103 14.01 2.01 12.57
CA THR A 103 14.73 2.34 13.81
C THR A 103 14.76 3.86 14.05
N HIS A 104 14.85 4.64 12.98
CA HIS A 104 14.85 6.09 13.07
C HIS A 104 13.49 6.64 13.49
N THR A 105 12.40 6.15 12.89
CA THR A 105 11.03 6.52 13.28
C THR A 105 10.73 6.13 14.73
N GLU A 106 11.17 4.95 15.17
CA GLU A 106 11.02 4.53 16.57
C GLU A 106 11.72 5.47 17.54
N LYS A 107 12.92 5.96 17.19
CA LYS A 107 13.62 6.97 18.01
C LYS A 107 12.86 8.29 18.06
N TRP A 108 12.26 8.73 16.96
CA TRP A 108 11.42 9.93 16.95
C TRP A 108 10.21 9.77 17.87
N ALA A 109 9.52 8.64 17.81
CA ALA A 109 8.40 8.34 18.70
C ALA A 109 8.82 8.42 20.16
N ARG A 110 9.96 7.82 20.52
CA ARG A 110 10.46 7.78 21.91
C ARG A 110 10.99 9.12 22.43
N LEU A 111 11.70 9.88 21.59
CA LEU A 111 12.41 11.08 22.04
C LEU A 111 11.58 12.36 21.91
N PHE A 112 10.70 12.41 20.95
CA PHE A 112 9.93 13.61 20.62
C PHE A 112 8.42 13.43 20.79
N GLY A 113 7.95 12.25 21.20
CA GLY A 113 6.52 11.96 21.33
C GLY A 113 5.78 11.94 20.00
N ALA A 114 6.46 11.63 18.89
CA ALA A 114 5.83 11.44 17.60
C ALA A 114 5.00 10.15 17.56
N SER A 115 3.99 10.07 16.72
CA SER A 115 3.09 8.92 16.54
C SER A 115 3.21 8.29 15.16
#